data_0c2f0ce7f95c3f099512971d77cea2a2
#
_entry.id   0c2f0ce7f95c3f099512971d77cea2a2
#
_cell.length_a   1.000
_cell.length_b   1.000
_cell.length_c   1.000
_cell.angle_alpha   90.00
_cell.angle_beta   90.00
_cell.angle_gamma   90.00
#
_symmetry.space_group_name_H-M   'P 1'
#
loop_
_entity.id
_entity.type
_entity.pdbx_description
1 polymer ?
#
loop_
_entity_poly.entity_id
_entity_poly.type
_entity_poly.pdbx_seq_one_letter_code
_entity_poly.pdbx_strand_id
1 'polypeptide(L)'
;VGTGPFPTELFDEVGEKLRKNGHEFGSTTGRPRRTGWLDLPALKYAVMLNGVTNLMMMKSDVMDDFDEIKVATAYDYKNKEIDFLPFDACTQTMTPVLKSMKGWNQKITNKIPRNLENYIEFIEEYVGVPITMVSYGPDRSEVIDRQAKYSL
;
A
#
# COMPACT_ATOMS: atom_id res chain seq x y z
N VAL A 1 -11.20 0.95 0.80
CA VAL A 1 -11.62 -0.07 -0.18
C VAL A 1 -13.11 -0.33 -0.11
N GLY A 2 -13.65 -0.91 -1.19
CA GLY A 2 -15.07 -1.28 -1.29
C GLY A 2 -15.38 -2.64 -0.65
N THR A 3 -16.25 -3.43 -1.29
CA THR A 3 -16.58 -4.81 -0.92
C THR A 3 -15.55 -5.78 -1.49
N GLY A 4 -15.45 -6.95 -0.90
CA GLY A 4 -14.53 -8.01 -1.31
C GLY A 4 -13.52 -8.38 -0.22
N PRO A 5 -12.67 -9.39 -0.48
CA PRO A 5 -11.66 -9.80 0.48
C PRO A 5 -10.64 -8.70 0.74
N PHE A 6 -10.30 -8.49 1.99
CA PHE A 6 -9.30 -7.52 2.42
C PHE A 6 -8.51 -8.11 3.60
N PRO A 7 -7.58 -9.04 3.34
CA PRO A 7 -6.89 -9.77 4.39
C PRO A 7 -6.09 -8.88 5.35
N THR A 8 -5.64 -7.73 4.86
CA THR A 8 -4.84 -6.76 5.64
C THR A 8 -5.68 -5.66 6.29
N GLU A 9 -7.02 -5.78 6.30
CA GLU A 9 -7.90 -4.79 6.93
C GLU A 9 -7.60 -4.62 8.42
N LEU A 10 -7.62 -3.38 8.89
CA LEU A 10 -7.35 -3.02 10.27
C LEU A 10 -8.63 -2.50 10.95
N PHE A 11 -8.88 -3.02 12.16
CA PHE A 11 -10.02 -2.66 13.01
C PHE A 11 -9.59 -1.96 14.30
N ASP A 12 -8.31 -1.59 14.38
CA ASP A 12 -7.67 -0.97 15.53
C ASP A 12 -7.43 0.54 15.32
N GLU A 13 -6.73 1.16 16.28
CA GLU A 13 -6.38 2.58 16.25
C GLU A 13 -5.53 2.95 15.03
N VAL A 14 -4.73 2.01 14.51
CA VAL A 14 -3.90 2.22 13.31
C VAL A 14 -4.79 2.36 12.08
N GLY A 15 -5.79 1.50 11.94
CA GLY A 15 -6.79 1.60 10.87
C GLY A 15 -7.57 2.91 10.93
N GLU A 16 -7.95 3.35 12.13
CA GLU A 16 -8.60 4.65 12.35
C GLU A 16 -7.68 5.82 11.97
N LYS A 17 -6.40 5.75 12.34
CA LYS A 17 -5.40 6.78 11.99
C LYS A 17 -5.22 6.88 10.48
N LEU A 18 -5.06 5.75 9.77
CA LEU A 18 -5.00 5.71 8.31
C LEU A 18 -6.25 6.35 7.67
N ARG A 19 -7.43 6.03 8.18
CA ARG A 19 -8.70 6.57 7.69
C ARG A 19 -8.79 8.08 7.87
N LYS A 20 -8.43 8.58 9.06
CA LYS A 20 -8.46 10.01 9.38
C LYS A 20 -7.46 10.79 8.54
N ASN A 21 -6.19 10.35 8.51
CA ASN A 21 -5.13 11.01 7.75
C ASN A 21 -5.45 11.02 6.25
N GLY A 22 -5.99 9.91 5.73
CA GLY A 22 -6.34 9.76 4.33
C GLY A 22 -7.69 10.39 3.94
N HIS A 23 -8.46 10.94 4.89
CA HIS A 23 -9.83 11.42 4.65
C HIS A 23 -10.70 10.35 3.97
N GLU A 24 -10.54 9.07 4.39
CA GLU A 24 -11.18 7.92 3.76
C GLU A 24 -12.63 7.75 4.24
N PHE A 25 -13.48 8.64 3.75
CA PHE A 25 -14.94 8.66 3.96
C PHE A 25 -15.67 8.80 2.63
N GLY A 26 -16.88 8.28 2.56
CA GLY A 26 -17.73 8.41 1.38
C GLY A 26 -18.11 9.89 1.17
N SER A 27 -17.91 10.39 -0.03
CA SER A 27 -18.16 11.82 -0.36
C SER A 27 -19.61 12.24 -0.16
N THR A 28 -20.57 11.34 -0.35
CA THR A 28 -22.00 11.64 -0.24
C THR A 28 -22.57 11.27 1.13
N THR A 29 -22.22 10.11 1.64
CA THR A 29 -22.82 9.53 2.87
C THR A 29 -21.98 9.73 4.11
N GLY A 30 -20.72 10.14 3.99
CA GLY A 30 -19.78 10.20 5.12
C GLY A 30 -19.40 8.83 5.68
N ARG A 31 -19.85 7.73 5.07
CA ARG A 31 -19.56 6.37 5.57
C ARG A 31 -18.06 6.11 5.60
N PRO A 32 -17.49 5.61 6.72
CA PRO A 32 -16.08 5.28 6.80
C PRO A 32 -15.72 4.18 5.80
N ARG A 33 -14.62 4.36 5.08
CA ARG A 33 -14.06 3.35 4.20
C ARG A 33 -13.19 2.39 4.99
N ARG A 34 -13.07 1.17 4.50
CA ARG A 34 -12.16 0.15 5.02
C ARG A 34 -10.73 0.54 4.73
N THR A 35 -9.85 0.43 5.70
CA THR A 35 -8.42 0.75 5.61
C THR A 35 -7.59 -0.41 6.13
N GLY A 36 -6.36 -0.54 5.66
CA GLY A 36 -5.44 -1.59 6.07
C GLY A 36 -4.06 -1.42 5.45
N TRP A 37 -3.15 -2.33 5.77
CA TRP A 37 -1.81 -2.34 5.21
C TRP A 37 -1.78 -2.76 3.75
N LEU A 38 -0.73 -2.37 3.04
CA LEU A 38 -0.52 -2.78 1.65
C LEU A 38 -0.38 -4.31 1.57
N ASP A 39 -1.09 -4.90 0.62
CA ASP A 39 -1.12 -6.32 0.33
C ASP A 39 -0.32 -6.61 -0.94
N LEU A 40 0.93 -7.04 -0.78
CA LEU A 40 1.83 -7.26 -1.93
C LEU A 40 1.45 -8.47 -2.80
N PRO A 41 1.04 -9.63 -2.24
CA PRO A 41 0.52 -10.72 -3.08
C PRO A 41 -0.67 -10.30 -3.95
N ALA A 42 -1.62 -9.54 -3.39
CA ALA A 42 -2.75 -9.02 -4.16
C ALA A 42 -2.32 -7.99 -5.21
N LEU A 43 -1.38 -7.09 -4.87
CA LEU A 43 -0.82 -6.12 -5.82
C LEU A 43 -0.08 -6.81 -6.97
N LYS A 44 0.77 -7.80 -6.67
CA LYS A 44 1.49 -8.60 -7.67
C LYS A 44 0.54 -9.32 -8.62
N TYR A 45 -0.54 -9.88 -8.07
CA TYR A 45 -1.59 -10.50 -8.87
C TYR A 45 -2.28 -9.48 -9.80
N ALA A 46 -2.61 -8.30 -9.29
CA ALA A 46 -3.19 -7.22 -10.09
C ALA A 46 -2.26 -6.73 -11.21
N VAL A 47 -0.96 -6.57 -10.90
CA VAL A 47 0.08 -6.22 -11.89
C VAL A 47 0.13 -7.24 -13.02
N MET A 48 0.14 -8.53 -12.68
CA MET A 48 0.17 -9.63 -13.66
C MET A 48 -1.08 -9.64 -14.55
N LEU A 49 -2.27 -9.55 -13.94
CA LEU A 49 -3.54 -9.63 -14.69
C LEU A 49 -3.75 -8.46 -15.67
N ASN A 50 -3.28 -7.27 -15.28
CA ASN A 50 -3.51 -6.05 -16.06
C ASN A 50 -2.33 -5.69 -16.98
N GLY A 51 -1.25 -6.48 -16.99
CA GLY A 51 -0.06 -6.17 -17.78
C GLY A 51 0.54 -4.81 -17.41
N VAL A 52 0.57 -4.50 -16.11
CA VAL A 52 1.05 -3.21 -15.60
C VAL A 52 2.55 -3.09 -15.85
N THR A 53 2.98 -1.97 -16.44
CA THR A 53 4.39 -1.67 -16.72
C THR A 53 5.01 -0.71 -15.71
N ASN A 54 4.20 0.08 -15.02
CA ASN A 54 4.62 0.97 -13.94
C ASN A 54 3.47 1.25 -12.97
N LEU A 55 3.81 1.70 -11.78
CA LEU A 55 2.87 2.06 -10.72
C LEU A 55 2.99 3.54 -10.37
N MET A 56 1.91 4.09 -9.84
CA MET A 56 1.88 5.40 -9.17
C MET A 56 1.47 5.19 -7.72
N MET A 57 2.33 5.60 -6.79
CA MET A 57 2.01 5.58 -5.36
C MET A 57 1.30 6.88 -5.00
N MET A 58 0.04 6.75 -4.61
CA MET A 58 -0.79 7.90 -4.24
C MET A 58 -0.90 8.04 -2.73
N LYS A 59 -1.04 9.29 -2.26
CA LYS A 59 -1.34 9.62 -0.85
C LYS A 59 -0.30 9.07 0.13
N SER A 60 0.98 9.10 -0.20
CA SER A 60 2.04 8.62 0.70
C SER A 60 2.17 9.46 1.98
N ASP A 61 1.71 10.71 1.95
CA ASP A 61 1.56 11.62 3.09
C ASP A 61 0.68 11.09 4.22
N VAL A 62 -0.25 10.19 3.92
CA VAL A 62 -1.13 9.56 4.93
C VAL A 62 -0.34 8.85 6.04
N MET A 63 0.87 8.43 5.73
CA MET A 63 1.76 7.72 6.66
C MET A 63 2.92 8.58 7.18
N ASP A 64 2.89 9.90 7.01
CA ASP A 64 3.98 10.81 7.41
C ASP A 64 4.31 10.78 8.91
N ASP A 65 3.34 10.45 9.75
CA ASP A 65 3.46 10.42 11.20
C ASP A 65 3.51 8.98 11.77
N PHE A 66 3.91 8.01 10.95
CA PHE A 66 4.08 6.63 11.38
C PHE A 66 5.55 6.31 11.67
N ASP A 67 5.81 5.72 12.85
CA ASP A 67 7.13 5.21 13.23
C ASP A 67 7.41 3.84 12.60
N GLU A 68 6.35 3.03 12.45
CA GLU A 68 6.37 1.69 11.85
C GLU A 68 5.25 1.57 10.81
N ILE A 69 5.59 0.96 9.70
CA ILE A 69 4.66 0.62 8.63
C ILE A 69 4.76 -0.88 8.41
N LYS A 70 3.62 -1.54 8.17
CA LYS A 70 3.59 -2.96 7.86
C LYS A 70 3.13 -3.19 6.43
N VAL A 71 3.53 -4.31 5.88
CA VAL A 71 3.16 -4.73 4.53
C VAL A 71 3.01 -6.25 4.52
N ALA A 72 1.93 -6.75 3.92
CA ALA A 72 1.78 -8.19 3.77
C ALA A 72 2.65 -8.71 2.63
N THR A 73 3.43 -9.74 2.92
CA THR A 73 4.32 -10.42 1.96
C THR A 73 3.84 -11.81 1.59
N ALA A 74 2.94 -12.38 2.40
CA ALA A 74 2.40 -13.72 2.22
C ALA A 74 1.07 -13.83 3.00
N TYR A 75 0.42 -14.98 2.89
CA TYR A 75 -0.72 -15.36 3.73
C TYR A 75 -0.47 -16.72 4.38
N ASP A 76 -0.86 -16.86 5.65
CA ASP A 76 -1.14 -18.18 6.21
C ASP A 76 -2.52 -18.62 5.71
N TYR A 77 -2.53 -19.62 4.86
CA TYR A 77 -3.71 -20.15 4.21
C TYR A 77 -3.72 -21.68 4.33
N LYS A 78 -4.75 -22.22 5.00
CA LYS A 78 -4.88 -23.66 5.27
C LYS A 78 -3.60 -24.29 5.90
N ASN A 79 -3.02 -23.59 6.88
CA ASN A 79 -1.78 -23.95 7.57
C ASN A 79 -0.55 -24.06 6.64
N LYS A 80 -0.53 -23.28 5.57
CA LYS A 80 0.62 -23.12 4.68
C LYS A 80 0.83 -21.66 4.37
N GLU A 81 2.07 -21.22 4.35
CA GLU A 81 2.42 -19.90 3.87
C GLU A 81 2.43 -19.89 2.34
N ILE A 82 1.72 -18.94 1.74
CA ILE A 82 1.64 -18.73 0.30
C ILE A 82 1.88 -17.25 -0.03
N ASP A 83 2.56 -16.96 -1.13
CA ASP A 83 2.91 -15.61 -1.60
C ASP A 83 2.08 -15.15 -2.81
N PHE A 84 0.95 -15.78 -3.02
CA PHE A 84 0.01 -15.45 -4.09
C PHE A 84 -1.43 -15.37 -3.57
N LEU A 85 -2.29 -14.63 -4.28
CA LEU A 85 -3.72 -14.54 -3.95
C LEU A 85 -4.44 -15.82 -4.44
N PRO A 86 -4.97 -16.66 -3.52
CA PRO A 86 -5.64 -17.89 -3.92
C PRO A 86 -7.00 -17.62 -4.60
N PHE A 87 -7.41 -18.51 -5.48
CA PHE A 87 -8.66 -18.39 -6.24
C PHE A 87 -9.91 -18.26 -5.35
N ASP A 88 -9.91 -18.96 -4.21
CA ASP A 88 -11.02 -18.98 -3.26
C ASP A 88 -10.88 -17.93 -2.12
N ALA A 89 -10.07 -16.89 -2.33
CA ALA A 89 -9.86 -15.79 -1.38
C ALA A 89 -11.15 -15.12 -0.86
N CYS A 90 -12.23 -15.16 -1.64
CA CYS A 90 -13.52 -14.62 -1.25
C CYS A 90 -14.28 -15.48 -0.24
N THR A 91 -13.97 -16.77 -0.13
CA THR A 91 -14.72 -17.76 0.66
C THR A 91 -13.92 -18.37 1.80
N GLN A 92 -12.63 -18.16 1.83
CA GLN A 92 -11.72 -18.72 2.82
C GLN A 92 -11.06 -17.63 3.66
N THR A 93 -10.83 -17.93 4.93
CA THR A 93 -10.07 -17.06 5.82
C THR A 93 -8.59 -17.16 5.50
N MET A 94 -7.94 -16.01 5.37
CA MET A 94 -6.49 -15.88 5.20
C MET A 94 -5.96 -14.93 6.25
N THR A 95 -4.84 -15.29 6.88
CA THR A 95 -4.15 -14.40 7.81
C THR A 95 -2.93 -13.81 7.11
N PRO A 96 -2.80 -12.47 7.00
CA PRO A 96 -1.64 -11.89 6.35
C PRO A 96 -0.38 -12.09 7.19
N VAL A 97 0.71 -12.48 6.53
CA VAL A 97 2.06 -12.48 7.09
C VAL A 97 2.64 -11.09 6.87
N LEU A 98 2.80 -10.34 7.96
CA LEU A 98 3.19 -8.93 7.92
C LEU A 98 4.68 -8.77 8.16
N LYS A 99 5.34 -8.02 7.28
CA LYS A 99 6.70 -7.51 7.46
C LYS A 99 6.64 -6.08 7.98
N SER A 100 7.33 -5.82 9.09
CA SER A 100 7.50 -4.47 9.63
C SER A 100 8.64 -3.73 8.92
N MET A 101 8.41 -2.48 8.62
CA MET A 101 9.37 -1.54 8.06
C MET A 101 9.37 -0.25 8.86
N LYS A 102 10.52 0.42 8.93
CA LYS A 102 10.61 1.71 9.61
C LYS A 102 9.85 2.77 8.84
N GLY A 103 8.93 3.46 9.51
CA GLY A 103 8.24 4.61 8.98
C GLY A 103 9.18 5.80 8.78
N TRP A 104 8.75 6.78 8.03
CA TRP A 104 9.58 7.98 7.81
C TRP A 104 9.36 9.06 8.84
N ASN A 105 8.25 9.06 9.58
CA ASN A 105 7.92 9.95 10.68
C ASN A 105 8.34 11.42 10.43
N GLN A 106 8.04 11.90 9.24
CA GLN A 106 8.28 13.27 8.81
C GLN A 106 7.40 13.62 7.61
N LYS A 107 7.02 14.89 7.52
CA LYS A 107 6.25 15.38 6.39
C LYS A 107 7.05 15.26 5.09
N ILE A 108 6.45 14.63 4.08
CA ILE A 108 7.01 14.58 2.74
C ILE A 108 6.89 15.97 2.11
N THR A 109 7.92 16.36 1.39
CA THR A 109 7.98 17.58 0.59
C THR A 109 8.40 17.21 -0.83
N ASN A 110 9.19 18.04 -1.50
CA ASN A 110 9.75 17.76 -2.83
C ASN A 110 10.86 16.69 -2.86
N LYS A 111 11.16 16.06 -1.73
CA LYS A 111 12.16 14.99 -1.62
C LYS A 111 11.57 13.79 -0.89
N ILE A 112 11.87 12.61 -1.39
CA ILE A 112 11.47 11.36 -0.77
C ILE A 112 12.37 11.08 0.45
N PRO A 113 11.80 10.90 1.67
CA PRO A 113 12.56 10.44 2.82
C PRO A 113 13.21 9.08 2.59
N ARG A 114 14.36 8.82 3.21
CA ARG A 114 15.09 7.55 3.02
C ARG A 114 14.25 6.32 3.34
N ASN A 115 13.47 6.36 4.41
CA ASN A 115 12.63 5.22 4.78
C ASN A 115 11.47 5.00 3.80
N LEU A 116 10.90 6.07 3.21
CA LEU A 116 9.93 5.95 2.13
C LEU A 116 10.59 5.39 0.86
N GLU A 117 11.80 5.81 0.52
CA GLU A 117 12.54 5.23 -0.60
C GLU A 117 12.77 3.72 -0.41
N ASN A 118 13.20 3.30 0.80
CA ASN A 118 13.35 1.88 1.13
C ASN A 118 12.03 1.10 1.00
N TYR A 119 10.90 1.72 1.40
CA TYR A 119 9.57 1.13 1.26
C TYR A 119 9.17 0.97 -0.21
N ILE A 120 9.44 1.99 -1.03
CA ILE A 120 9.17 1.96 -2.48
C ILE A 120 10.04 0.89 -3.15
N GLU A 121 11.35 0.87 -2.88
CA GLU A 121 12.27 -0.12 -3.44
C GLU A 121 11.84 -1.55 -3.09
N PHE A 122 11.40 -1.78 -1.86
CA PHE A 122 10.88 -3.07 -1.44
C PHE A 122 9.61 -3.50 -2.21
N ILE A 123 8.68 -2.57 -2.47
CA ILE A 123 7.49 -2.85 -3.28
C ILE A 123 7.89 -3.18 -4.72
N GLU A 124 8.76 -2.36 -5.32
CA GLU A 124 9.25 -2.53 -6.70
C GLU A 124 9.93 -3.90 -6.88
N GLU A 125 10.79 -4.29 -5.94
CA GLU A 125 11.45 -5.60 -5.95
C GLU A 125 10.45 -6.76 -5.88
N TYR A 126 9.43 -6.62 -5.02
CA TYR A 126 8.42 -7.67 -4.82
C TYR A 126 7.50 -7.85 -6.04
N VAL A 127 7.03 -6.76 -6.62
CA VAL A 127 6.03 -6.81 -7.72
C VAL A 127 6.67 -6.84 -9.12
N GLY A 128 7.94 -6.48 -9.23
CA GLY A 128 8.71 -6.55 -10.49
C GLY A 128 8.43 -5.41 -11.46
N VAL A 129 7.80 -4.31 -11.01
CA VAL A 129 7.55 -3.11 -11.83
C VAL A 129 7.88 -1.83 -11.05
N PRO A 130 8.37 -0.76 -11.73
CA PRO A 130 8.77 0.47 -11.06
C PRO A 130 7.58 1.30 -10.57
N ILE A 131 7.79 2.05 -9.49
CA ILE A 131 6.91 3.14 -9.05
C ILE A 131 7.47 4.45 -9.58
N THR A 132 6.89 4.96 -10.64
CA THR A 132 7.41 6.12 -11.38
C THR A 132 6.94 7.46 -10.86
N MET A 133 5.88 7.49 -10.06
CA MET A 133 5.34 8.70 -9.46
C MET A 133 4.93 8.45 -8.02
N VAL A 134 5.16 9.44 -7.15
CA VAL A 134 4.75 9.41 -5.73
C VAL A 134 4.02 10.71 -5.41
N SER A 135 2.72 10.63 -5.07
CA SER A 135 2.00 11.80 -4.58
C SER A 135 2.08 11.90 -3.06
N TYR A 136 2.22 13.12 -2.56
CA TYR A 136 2.37 13.43 -1.14
C TYR A 136 1.41 14.51 -0.65
N GLY A 137 0.34 14.72 -1.37
CA GLY A 137 -0.73 15.65 -1.01
C GLY A 137 -1.86 15.66 -2.06
N PRO A 138 -2.91 16.46 -1.82
CA PRO A 138 -4.09 16.50 -2.69
C PRO A 138 -3.89 17.36 -3.95
N ASP A 139 -2.91 18.28 -3.97
CA ASP A 139 -2.68 19.13 -5.11
C ASP A 139 -1.91 18.39 -6.22
N ARG A 140 -2.25 18.71 -7.47
CA ARG A 140 -1.58 18.12 -8.64
C ARG A 140 -0.09 18.44 -8.72
N SER A 141 0.37 19.48 -8.04
CA SER A 141 1.80 19.85 -7.92
C SER A 141 2.53 19.05 -6.82
N GLU A 142 1.80 18.37 -5.94
CA GLU A 142 2.35 17.58 -4.83
C GLU A 142 2.66 16.15 -5.28
N VAL A 143 3.43 16.05 -6.36
CA VAL A 143 3.88 14.79 -6.99
C VAL A 143 5.38 14.84 -7.22
N ILE A 144 6.07 13.77 -6.87
CA ILE A 144 7.48 13.56 -7.18
C ILE A 144 7.56 12.58 -8.36
N ASP A 145 8.15 13.04 -9.46
CA ASP A 145 8.44 12.21 -10.64
C ASP A 145 9.76 11.45 -10.42
N ARG A 146 9.70 10.14 -10.58
CA ARG A 146 10.85 9.22 -10.46
C ARG A 146 11.22 8.58 -11.80
N GLN A 147 10.60 8.97 -12.91
CA GLN A 147 10.84 8.37 -14.23
C GLN A 147 12.32 8.41 -14.63
N ALA A 148 13.04 9.49 -14.30
CA ALA A 148 14.46 9.62 -14.60
C ALA A 148 15.33 8.50 -13.97
N LYS A 149 14.90 7.89 -12.87
CA LYS A 149 15.58 6.75 -12.21
C LYS A 149 15.59 5.50 -13.11
N TYR A 150 14.63 5.37 -14.04
CA TYR A 150 14.39 4.18 -14.87
C TYR A 150 14.62 4.42 -16.37
N SER A 151 14.98 5.63 -16.75
CA SER A 151 15.39 5.93 -18.12
C SER A 151 16.80 5.37 -18.36
N LEU A 152 16.94 4.46 -19.33
CA LEU A 152 18.23 3.95 -19.82
C LEU A 152 18.93 4.97 -20.71
#